data_2fc78316424d1a74e155757fc3e21cdb
#
_entry.id   2fc78316424d1a74e155757fc3e21cdb
#
_cell.length_a   1.000
_cell.length_b   1.000
_cell.length_c   1.000
_cell.angle_alpha   90.00
_cell.angle_beta   90.00
_cell.angle_gamma   90.00
#
_symmetry.space_group_name_H-M   'P 1'
#
loop_
_entity.id
_entity.type
_entity.pdbx_description
1 polymer ?
#
loop_
_entity_poly.entity_id
_entity_poly.type
_entity_poly.pdbx_seq_one_letter_code
_entity_poly.pdbx_strand_id
1 'polypeptide(L)'
;IQLDQNGEFLGYFGYNNNPITAWEYLQDLLFTDEMKAQLFSRVPYSFGNVDIDTKGILYSVTQSAEGNAIKKHDVAGLNLLTPNMEDEQDFVDVCIGTDGQIYAVTATGLIFEYDMDGHLLFTFGGRAIAVEQNGVFATASAIASDSQGRLYVLDGERGLVHVMAPSNYAKAVHTAMREYSLGHYAVSYELWNDIISIGGASYF
;
A
#
# COMPACT_ATOMS: atom_id res chain seq x y z
N ILE A 1 12.30 1.45 -13.08
CA ILE A 1 13.07 1.09 -14.29
C ILE A 1 12.71 -0.35 -14.63
N GLN A 2 12.38 -0.59 -15.90
CA GLN A 2 12.14 -1.92 -16.43
C GLN A 2 13.37 -2.33 -17.26
N LEU A 3 13.88 -3.52 -17.00
CA LEU A 3 15.01 -4.11 -17.72
C LEU A 3 14.55 -5.41 -18.40
N ASP A 4 15.16 -5.77 -19.50
CA ASP A 4 15.00 -7.09 -20.12
C ASP A 4 15.80 -8.16 -19.38
N GLN A 5 15.75 -9.42 -19.88
CA GLN A 5 16.48 -10.55 -19.30
C GLN A 5 18.02 -10.42 -19.38
N ASN A 6 18.52 -9.52 -20.23
CA ASN A 6 19.94 -9.24 -20.40
C ASN A 6 20.40 -8.02 -19.60
N GLY A 7 19.46 -7.34 -18.90
CA GLY A 7 19.72 -6.11 -18.16
C GLY A 7 19.68 -4.85 -19.02
N GLU A 8 19.15 -4.90 -20.24
CA GLU A 8 18.99 -3.73 -21.10
C GLU A 8 17.76 -2.92 -20.69
N PHE A 9 17.89 -1.60 -20.74
CA PHE A 9 16.84 -0.69 -20.35
C PHE A 9 15.68 -0.72 -21.35
N LEU A 10 14.49 -1.10 -20.87
CA LEU A 10 13.25 -1.12 -21.64
C LEU A 10 12.42 0.14 -21.46
N GLY A 11 12.51 0.79 -20.28
CA GLY A 11 11.72 1.98 -19.98
C GLY A 11 11.47 2.20 -18.49
N TYR A 12 10.55 3.11 -18.22
CA TYR A 12 10.03 3.36 -16.87
C TYR A 12 8.67 2.69 -16.73
N PHE A 13 8.48 1.91 -15.69
CA PHE A 13 7.22 1.27 -15.35
C PHE A 13 6.49 2.11 -14.30
N GLY A 14 5.21 2.37 -14.51
CA GLY A 14 4.33 2.97 -13.51
C GLY A 14 4.75 4.36 -13.06
N TYR A 15 5.27 5.21 -13.96
CA TYR A 15 5.61 6.56 -13.58
C TYR A 15 4.37 7.36 -13.13
N ASN A 16 4.58 8.26 -12.16
CA ASN A 16 3.52 9.13 -11.66
C ASN A 16 3.09 10.11 -12.76
N ASN A 17 1.96 9.84 -13.39
CA ASN A 17 1.39 10.73 -14.40
C ASN A 17 0.75 11.92 -13.65
N ASN A 18 1.42 13.05 -13.64
CA ASN A 18 0.74 14.30 -13.32
C ASN A 18 -0.11 14.68 -14.53
N PRO A 19 -1.44 14.82 -14.40
CA PRO A 19 -2.27 15.24 -15.52
C PRO A 19 -1.76 16.58 -16.04
N ILE A 20 -1.49 16.62 -17.34
CA ILE A 20 -1.11 17.87 -18.02
C ILE A 20 -2.32 18.80 -17.97
N THR A 21 -2.19 19.93 -17.28
CA THR A 21 -3.25 20.93 -17.28
C THR A 21 -3.36 21.61 -18.65
N ALA A 22 -4.54 22.13 -18.99
CA ALA A 22 -4.74 22.86 -20.24
C ALA A 22 -3.74 24.05 -20.40
N TRP A 23 -3.30 24.64 -19.30
CA TRP A 23 -2.28 25.69 -19.26
C TRP A 23 -0.89 25.15 -19.61
N GLU A 24 -0.51 24.00 -19.13
CA GLU A 24 0.76 23.36 -19.45
C GLU A 24 0.82 22.91 -20.92
N TYR A 25 -0.30 22.44 -21.47
CA TYR A 25 -0.40 22.16 -22.90
C TYR A 25 -0.17 23.42 -23.74
N LEU A 26 -0.70 24.56 -23.30
CA LEU A 26 -0.52 25.86 -23.96
C LEU A 26 0.92 26.36 -23.83
N GLN A 27 1.56 26.14 -22.68
CA GLN A 27 2.98 26.43 -22.46
C GLN A 27 3.88 25.54 -23.33
N ASP A 28 3.53 24.25 -23.48
CA ASP A 28 4.27 23.33 -24.35
C ASP A 28 4.22 23.74 -25.84
N LEU A 29 3.13 24.38 -26.24
CA LEU A 29 2.97 24.89 -27.61
C LEU A 29 3.75 26.19 -27.85
N LEU A 30 3.95 27.02 -26.82
CA LEU A 30 4.46 28.39 -26.94
C LEU A 30 5.95 28.54 -26.55
N PHE A 31 6.51 27.58 -25.80
CA PHE A 31 7.86 27.69 -25.26
C PHE A 31 8.88 26.91 -26.09
N THR A 32 10.10 27.47 -26.17
CA THR A 32 11.24 26.79 -26.79
C THR A 32 11.74 25.67 -25.92
N ASP A 33 12.47 24.69 -26.50
CA ASP A 33 13.00 23.54 -25.78
C ASP A 33 13.91 23.92 -24.59
N GLU A 34 14.63 25.05 -24.69
CA GLU A 34 15.47 25.59 -23.62
C GLU A 34 14.62 26.16 -22.47
N MET A 35 13.52 26.82 -22.76
CA MET A 35 12.58 27.31 -21.74
C MET A 35 11.82 26.15 -21.10
N LYS A 36 11.48 25.12 -21.87
CA LYS A 36 10.87 23.88 -21.36
C LYS A 36 11.79 23.17 -20.36
N ALA A 37 13.07 23.04 -20.67
CA ALA A 37 14.06 22.38 -19.82
C ALA A 37 14.24 23.07 -18.44
N GLN A 38 14.01 24.39 -18.37
CA GLN A 38 14.08 25.15 -17.11
C GLN A 38 12.78 25.14 -16.30
N LEU A 39 11.63 25.05 -16.96
CA LEU A 39 10.31 25.14 -16.35
C LEU A 39 9.71 23.77 -15.97
N PHE A 40 10.05 22.72 -16.72
CA PHE A 40 9.46 21.39 -16.59
C PHE A 40 10.40 20.32 -16.01
N SER A 41 11.30 20.71 -15.10
CA SER A 41 12.02 19.75 -14.26
C SER A 41 11.06 19.08 -13.26
N ARG A 42 9.97 18.47 -13.75
CA ARG A 42 9.12 17.59 -12.96
C ARG A 42 9.80 16.23 -12.91
N VAL A 43 10.63 16.06 -11.92
CA VAL A 43 11.10 14.72 -11.56
C VAL A 43 9.90 13.99 -10.96
N PRO A 44 9.41 12.89 -11.57
CA PRO A 44 8.36 12.09 -10.96
C PRO A 44 8.79 11.67 -9.55
N TYR A 45 7.85 11.69 -8.60
CA TYR A 45 8.14 11.18 -7.26
C TYR A 45 8.68 9.76 -7.36
N SER A 46 9.81 9.51 -6.69
CA SER A 46 10.39 8.16 -6.67
C SER A 46 9.54 7.23 -5.82
N PHE A 47 9.42 5.97 -6.25
CA PHE A 47 8.86 4.93 -5.41
C PHE A 47 9.79 4.69 -4.21
N GLY A 48 9.20 4.58 -3.02
CA GLY A 48 9.93 4.25 -1.79
C GLY A 48 10.25 2.76 -1.73
N ASN A 49 9.25 1.92 -1.96
CA ASN A 49 9.38 0.47 -1.97
C ASN A 49 8.35 -0.18 -2.90
N VAL A 50 8.54 -1.46 -3.19
CA VAL A 50 7.67 -2.26 -4.06
C VAL A 50 7.53 -3.68 -3.53
N ASP A 51 6.36 -4.29 -3.77
CA ASP A 51 6.09 -5.70 -3.56
C ASP A 51 5.33 -6.27 -4.76
N ILE A 52 5.31 -7.59 -4.91
CA ILE A 52 4.65 -8.29 -6.00
C ILE A 52 3.83 -9.46 -5.46
N ASP A 53 2.57 -9.55 -5.86
CA ASP A 53 1.72 -10.66 -5.46
C ASP A 53 1.98 -11.93 -6.27
N THR A 54 1.34 -13.03 -5.86
CA THR A 54 1.45 -14.33 -6.53
C THR A 54 0.91 -14.36 -7.96
N LYS A 55 0.16 -13.33 -8.37
CA LYS A 55 -0.37 -13.16 -9.73
C LYS A 55 0.52 -12.27 -10.59
N GLY A 56 1.61 -11.75 -10.03
CA GLY A 56 2.54 -10.85 -10.72
C GLY A 56 2.07 -9.40 -10.78
N ILE A 57 1.08 -9.01 -9.98
CA ILE A 57 0.66 -7.62 -9.83
C ILE A 57 1.65 -6.90 -8.91
N LEU A 58 2.15 -5.77 -9.36
CA LEU A 58 3.12 -4.95 -8.62
C LEU A 58 2.40 -3.90 -7.77
N TYR A 59 2.83 -3.79 -6.53
CA TYR A 59 2.39 -2.76 -5.60
C TYR A 59 3.56 -1.86 -5.24
N SER A 60 3.31 -0.58 -5.06
CA SER A 60 4.36 0.37 -4.70
C SER A 60 3.88 1.41 -3.72
N VAL A 61 4.79 1.94 -2.93
CA VAL A 61 4.58 3.12 -2.10
C VAL A 61 5.41 4.29 -2.60
N THR A 62 4.84 5.48 -2.48
CA THR A 62 5.49 6.74 -2.85
C THR A 62 5.38 7.67 -1.66
N GLN A 63 6.50 8.23 -1.21
CA GLN A 63 6.49 9.29 -0.21
C GLN A 63 6.15 10.61 -0.91
N SER A 64 4.85 10.92 -0.97
CA SER A 64 4.37 12.15 -1.62
C SER A 64 3.14 12.66 -0.90
N ALA A 65 3.07 13.97 -0.71
CA ALA A 65 1.93 14.66 -0.11
C ALA A 65 0.72 14.82 -1.07
N GLU A 66 0.79 14.37 -2.32
CA GLU A 66 -0.22 14.65 -3.34
C GLU A 66 -1.12 13.46 -3.71
N GLY A 67 -1.47 12.62 -2.73
CA GLY A 67 -2.42 11.50 -2.93
C GLY A 67 -1.85 10.30 -3.69
N ASN A 68 -2.51 9.14 -3.59
CA ASN A 68 -2.09 7.88 -4.21
C ASN A 68 -0.69 7.40 -3.76
N ALA A 69 -0.43 7.49 -2.45
CA ALA A 69 0.82 7.02 -1.86
C ALA A 69 1.02 5.51 -2.08
N ILE A 70 -0.07 4.73 -2.11
CA ILE A 70 -0.05 3.31 -2.46
C ILE A 70 -0.63 3.14 -3.87
N LYS A 71 0.03 2.32 -4.70
CA LYS A 71 -0.43 1.99 -6.05
C LYS A 71 -0.39 0.49 -6.29
N LYS A 72 -1.44 0.00 -6.95
CA LYS A 72 -1.54 -1.34 -7.50
C LYS A 72 -1.47 -1.22 -9.01
N HIS A 73 -0.39 -1.69 -9.61
CA HIS A 73 -0.11 -1.47 -11.02
C HIS A 73 -0.63 -2.62 -11.89
N ASP A 74 -1.31 -2.29 -12.96
CA ASP A 74 -1.55 -3.24 -14.05
C ASP A 74 -0.26 -3.47 -14.87
N VAL A 75 -0.35 -4.30 -15.89
CA VAL A 75 0.78 -4.61 -16.79
C VAL A 75 1.28 -3.40 -17.60
N ALA A 76 0.48 -2.36 -17.74
CA ALA A 76 0.84 -1.10 -18.40
C ALA A 76 1.39 -0.06 -17.40
N GLY A 77 1.38 -0.36 -16.10
CA GLY A 77 1.80 0.55 -15.04
C GLY A 77 0.74 1.53 -14.57
N LEU A 78 -0.53 1.36 -14.97
CA LEU A 78 -1.63 2.19 -14.49
C LEU A 78 -2.04 1.76 -13.08
N ASN A 79 -2.38 2.73 -12.22
CA ASN A 79 -2.89 2.45 -10.89
C ASN A 79 -4.33 1.92 -10.97
N LEU A 80 -4.56 0.74 -10.39
CA LEU A 80 -5.86 0.08 -10.32
C LEU A 80 -6.65 0.43 -9.04
N LEU A 81 -6.01 1.03 -8.04
CA LEU A 81 -6.70 1.45 -6.81
C LEU A 81 -7.50 2.71 -7.08
N THR A 82 -8.68 2.80 -6.47
CA THR A 82 -9.52 3.99 -6.58
C THR A 82 -8.89 5.18 -5.87
N PRO A 83 -9.05 6.42 -6.39
CA PRO A 83 -8.39 7.61 -5.84
C PRO A 83 -8.87 8.07 -4.45
N ASN A 84 -9.74 7.33 -3.80
CA ASN A 84 -10.31 7.65 -2.49
C ASN A 84 -9.64 6.92 -1.32
N MET A 85 -8.48 6.31 -1.52
CA MET A 85 -7.70 5.85 -0.38
C MET A 85 -7.27 7.07 0.43
N GLU A 86 -7.50 7.04 1.75
CA GLU A 86 -6.99 8.06 2.68
C GLU A 86 -5.48 7.88 2.81
N ASP A 87 -4.73 8.35 1.84
CA ASP A 87 -3.32 8.08 1.67
C ASP A 87 -2.44 9.34 1.76
N GLU A 88 -2.81 10.26 2.62
CA GLU A 88 -1.93 11.37 3.04
C GLU A 88 -0.79 10.90 3.98
N GLN A 89 -0.55 9.58 4.06
CA GLN A 89 0.42 9.02 4.99
C GLN A 89 1.79 8.84 4.32
N ASP A 90 2.84 9.12 5.07
CA ASP A 90 4.22 8.87 4.66
C ASP A 90 4.56 7.38 4.80
N PHE A 91 4.04 6.55 3.89
CA PHE A 91 4.35 5.14 3.86
C PHE A 91 5.81 4.89 3.46
N VAL A 92 6.49 4.04 4.22
CA VAL A 92 7.86 3.64 3.95
C VAL A 92 7.95 2.30 3.22
N ASP A 93 6.95 1.43 3.42
CA ASP A 93 6.93 0.10 2.82
C ASP A 93 5.52 -0.46 2.67
N VAL A 94 5.37 -1.45 1.77
CA VAL A 94 4.13 -2.17 1.47
C VAL A 94 4.41 -3.65 1.30
N CYS A 95 3.51 -4.49 1.78
CA CYS A 95 3.52 -5.92 1.44
C CYS A 95 2.11 -6.45 1.21
N ILE A 96 2.01 -7.59 0.54
CA ILE A 96 0.74 -8.20 0.16
C ILE A 96 0.52 -9.48 0.94
N GLY A 97 -0.65 -9.58 1.57
CA GLY A 97 -1.08 -10.76 2.30
C GLY A 97 -1.57 -11.89 1.39
N THR A 98 -1.77 -13.06 1.97
CA THR A 98 -2.13 -14.31 1.25
C THR A 98 -3.47 -14.24 0.50
N ASP A 99 -4.40 -13.45 1.00
CA ASP A 99 -5.73 -13.27 0.40
C ASP A 99 -5.86 -11.92 -0.35
N GLY A 100 -4.72 -11.27 -0.65
CA GLY A 100 -4.65 -10.02 -1.41
C GLY A 100 -4.83 -8.75 -0.55
N GLN A 101 -4.77 -8.87 0.78
CA GLN A 101 -4.72 -7.70 1.66
C GLN A 101 -3.47 -6.87 1.35
N ILE A 102 -3.62 -5.57 1.38
CA ILE A 102 -2.52 -4.62 1.22
C ILE A 102 -2.15 -4.10 2.59
N TYR A 103 -0.93 -4.35 3.04
CA TYR A 103 -0.39 -3.81 4.28
C TYR A 103 0.62 -2.72 3.96
N ALA A 104 0.44 -1.54 4.52
CA ALA A 104 1.38 -0.44 4.38
C ALA A 104 1.79 0.10 5.75
N VAL A 105 3.05 0.42 5.94
CA VAL A 105 3.58 0.92 7.20
C VAL A 105 4.18 2.31 7.04
N THR A 106 3.91 3.20 8.00
CA THR A 106 4.56 4.50 8.11
C THR A 106 5.83 4.43 8.95
N ALA A 107 6.73 5.40 8.82
CA ALA A 107 7.92 5.50 9.66
C ALA A 107 7.58 5.61 11.17
N THR A 108 6.40 6.13 11.51
CA THR A 108 5.89 6.20 12.88
C THR A 108 5.34 4.89 13.40
N GLY A 109 5.35 3.83 12.58
CA GLY A 109 4.91 2.50 12.97
C GLY A 109 3.39 2.27 12.92
N LEU A 110 2.62 3.20 12.36
CA LEU A 110 1.23 2.92 12.02
C LEU A 110 1.19 1.98 10.84
N ILE A 111 0.42 0.89 10.98
CA ILE A 111 0.21 -0.11 9.95
C ILE A 111 -1.24 0.00 9.52
N PHE A 112 -1.43 0.13 8.22
CA PHE A 112 -2.72 0.19 7.57
C PHE A 112 -2.93 -1.11 6.81
N GLU A 113 -4.06 -1.74 7.03
CA GLU A 113 -4.50 -2.91 6.30
C GLU A 113 -5.70 -2.54 5.44
N TYR A 114 -5.58 -2.77 4.14
CA TYR A 114 -6.64 -2.56 3.16
C TYR A 114 -7.04 -3.89 2.51
N ASP A 115 -8.25 -3.94 1.97
CA ASP A 115 -8.65 -5.01 1.08
C ASP A 115 -7.96 -4.90 -0.29
N MET A 116 -8.23 -5.86 -1.18
CA MET A 116 -7.63 -5.91 -2.52
C MET A 116 -8.04 -4.74 -3.44
N ASP A 117 -9.09 -4.00 -3.09
CA ASP A 117 -9.65 -2.87 -3.84
C ASP A 117 -9.24 -1.51 -3.22
N GLY A 118 -8.55 -1.54 -2.06
CA GLY A 118 -8.02 -0.37 -1.38
C GLY A 118 -8.93 0.21 -0.31
N HIS A 119 -9.97 -0.52 0.16
CA HIS A 119 -10.78 -0.07 1.29
C HIS A 119 -10.06 -0.38 2.60
N LEU A 120 -9.98 0.61 3.49
CA LEU A 120 -9.34 0.46 4.79
C LEU A 120 -10.14 -0.51 5.68
N LEU A 121 -9.47 -1.54 6.19
CA LEU A 121 -10.01 -2.54 7.12
C LEU A 121 -9.60 -2.26 8.55
N PHE A 122 -8.30 -2.08 8.77
CA PHE A 122 -7.71 -1.88 10.09
C PHE A 122 -6.58 -0.87 10.05
N THR A 123 -6.42 -0.17 11.18
CA THR A 123 -5.22 0.59 11.49
C THR A 123 -4.74 0.18 12.88
N PHE A 124 -3.47 -0.20 13.00
CA PHE A 124 -2.88 -0.65 14.25
C PHE A 124 -1.39 -0.31 14.32
N GLY A 125 -0.75 -0.63 15.45
CA GLY A 125 0.62 -0.23 15.69
C GLY A 125 0.73 1.20 16.22
N GLY A 126 1.92 1.77 16.14
CA GLY A 126 2.17 3.15 16.52
C GLY A 126 3.58 3.39 17.01
N ARG A 127 3.89 4.65 17.36
CA ARG A 127 5.21 5.06 17.82
C ARG A 127 5.32 5.03 19.33
N ALA A 128 6.37 4.38 19.86
CA ALA A 128 6.77 4.51 21.24
C ALA A 128 8.30 4.39 21.37
N ILE A 129 8.95 5.47 21.75
CA ILE A 129 10.42 5.53 21.89
C ILE A 129 10.86 4.93 23.24
N ALA A 130 10.08 5.16 24.30
CA ALA A 130 10.44 4.82 25.68
C ALA A 130 9.97 3.44 26.14
N VAL A 131 9.17 2.72 25.34
CA VAL A 131 8.54 1.44 25.71
C VAL A 131 8.87 0.39 24.67
N GLU A 132 9.44 -0.75 25.14
CA GLU A 132 9.60 -1.93 24.30
C GLU A 132 8.36 -2.83 24.46
N GLN A 133 7.44 -2.70 23.53
CA GLN A 133 6.24 -3.53 23.46
C GLN A 133 6.03 -3.96 22.00
N ASN A 134 5.56 -5.20 21.81
CA ASN A 134 5.25 -5.68 20.48
C ASN A 134 4.12 -4.83 19.86
N GLY A 135 4.32 -4.43 18.59
CA GLY A 135 3.37 -3.58 17.85
C GLY A 135 3.54 -2.07 18.06
N VAL A 136 4.57 -1.62 18.84
CA VAL A 136 4.96 -0.22 18.92
C VAL A 136 6.43 -0.06 18.60
N PHE A 137 6.77 0.93 17.78
CA PHE A 137 8.05 1.06 17.09
C PHE A 137 8.75 2.37 17.47
N ALA A 138 10.07 2.36 17.51
CA ALA A 138 10.84 3.61 17.52
C ALA A 138 10.82 4.22 16.11
N THR A 139 11.17 3.41 15.09
CA THR A 139 11.11 3.80 13.68
C THR A 139 10.89 2.54 12.82
N ALA A 140 9.67 2.36 12.32
CA ALA A 140 9.40 1.27 11.38
C ALA A 140 10.04 1.56 10.02
N SER A 141 10.66 0.55 9.42
CA SER A 141 11.47 0.69 8.20
C SER A 141 11.06 -0.27 7.09
N ALA A 142 10.47 -1.41 7.43
CA ALA A 142 10.01 -2.39 6.45
C ALA A 142 8.89 -3.27 7.02
N ILE A 143 8.05 -3.81 6.13
CA ILE A 143 6.99 -4.75 6.47
C ILE A 143 6.99 -5.91 5.47
N ALA A 144 6.76 -7.13 5.96
CA ALA A 144 6.59 -8.31 5.13
C ALA A 144 5.49 -9.21 5.70
N SER A 145 4.87 -10.02 4.87
CA SER A 145 3.88 -11.03 5.26
C SER A 145 4.37 -12.44 4.94
N ASP A 146 3.89 -13.43 5.68
CA ASP A 146 4.14 -14.84 5.36
C ASP A 146 2.84 -15.57 4.93
N SER A 147 3.00 -16.82 4.51
CA SER A 147 1.88 -17.67 4.08
C SER A 147 0.91 -18.05 5.20
N GLN A 148 1.19 -17.70 6.45
CA GLN A 148 0.30 -17.90 7.60
C GLN A 148 -0.42 -16.60 7.99
N GLY A 149 -0.24 -15.51 7.21
CA GLY A 149 -0.80 -14.19 7.47
C GLY A 149 -0.12 -13.47 8.64
N ARG A 150 1.08 -13.88 9.06
CA ARG A 150 1.85 -13.14 10.06
C ARG A 150 2.57 -11.98 9.38
N LEU A 151 2.63 -10.87 10.09
CA LEU A 151 3.37 -9.68 9.66
C LEU A 151 4.70 -9.61 10.42
N TYR A 152 5.74 -9.26 9.69
CA TYR A 152 7.09 -9.01 10.17
C TYR A 152 7.40 -7.55 9.91
N VAL A 153 7.59 -6.76 10.96
CA VAL A 153 7.86 -5.32 10.85
C VAL A 153 9.22 -5.03 11.46
N LEU A 154 10.10 -4.45 10.66
CA LEU A 154 11.44 -4.06 11.08
C LEU A 154 11.39 -2.72 11.81
N ASP A 155 11.80 -2.71 13.08
CA ASP A 155 12.15 -1.48 13.80
C ASP A 155 13.64 -1.18 13.54
N GLY A 156 13.89 -0.27 12.62
CA GLY A 156 15.25 0.04 12.17
C GLY A 156 16.10 0.72 13.23
N GLU A 157 15.50 1.52 14.11
CA GLU A 157 16.22 2.20 15.19
C GLU A 157 16.64 1.24 16.30
N ARG A 158 15.75 0.27 16.65
CA ARG A 158 16.04 -0.73 17.67
C ARG A 158 16.78 -1.96 17.15
N GLY A 159 16.81 -2.17 15.84
CA GLY A 159 17.36 -3.37 15.22
C GLY A 159 16.57 -4.64 15.56
N LEU A 160 15.25 -4.53 15.69
CA LEU A 160 14.33 -5.60 16.07
C LEU A 160 13.35 -5.89 14.94
N VAL A 161 12.89 -7.14 14.86
CA VAL A 161 11.78 -7.54 14.01
C VAL A 161 10.60 -7.90 14.93
N HIS A 162 9.52 -7.15 14.80
CA HIS A 162 8.26 -7.46 15.47
C HIS A 162 7.49 -8.48 14.65
N VAL A 163 7.00 -9.54 15.29
CA VAL A 163 6.17 -10.56 14.64
C VAL A 163 4.77 -10.47 15.19
N MET A 164 3.79 -10.23 14.32
CA MET A 164 2.38 -10.09 14.68
C MET A 164 1.56 -11.12 13.93
N ALA A 165 0.62 -11.74 14.62
CA ALA A 165 -0.34 -12.67 14.03
C ALA A 165 -1.73 -12.03 14.00
N PRO A 166 -2.56 -12.31 12.98
CA PRO A 166 -3.93 -11.81 12.93
C PRO A 166 -4.73 -12.34 14.11
N SER A 167 -5.52 -11.46 14.73
CA SER A 167 -6.48 -11.82 15.77
C SER A 167 -7.58 -12.73 15.22
N ASN A 168 -8.38 -13.35 16.09
CA ASN A 168 -9.53 -14.15 15.62
C ASN A 168 -10.54 -13.30 14.85
N TYR A 169 -10.70 -12.03 15.24
CA TYR A 169 -11.55 -11.07 14.54
C TYR A 169 -11.02 -10.78 13.14
N ALA A 170 -9.72 -10.44 13.01
CA ALA A 170 -9.10 -10.21 11.71
C ALA A 170 -9.19 -11.45 10.80
N LYS A 171 -8.95 -12.66 11.35
CA LYS A 171 -9.12 -13.92 10.59
C LYS A 171 -10.55 -14.12 10.07
N ALA A 172 -11.56 -13.77 10.87
CA ALA A 172 -12.95 -13.85 10.43
C ALA A 172 -13.23 -12.88 9.27
N VAL A 173 -12.75 -11.63 9.38
CA VAL A 173 -12.85 -10.62 8.31
C VAL A 173 -12.14 -11.10 7.03
N HIS A 174 -10.91 -11.59 7.14
CA HIS A 174 -10.17 -12.14 5.98
C HIS A 174 -10.90 -13.32 5.33
N THR A 175 -11.51 -14.19 6.14
CA THR A 175 -12.29 -15.32 5.62
C THR A 175 -13.51 -14.83 4.86
N ALA A 176 -14.27 -13.88 5.40
CA ALA A 176 -15.46 -13.33 4.74
C ALA A 176 -15.09 -12.66 3.40
N MET A 177 -13.99 -11.90 3.37
CA MET A 177 -13.48 -11.27 2.15
C MET A 177 -13.04 -12.30 1.11
N ARG A 178 -12.32 -13.33 1.51
CA ARG A 178 -11.90 -14.40 0.62
C ARG A 178 -13.09 -15.12 0.00
N GLU A 179 -14.11 -15.49 0.79
CA GLU A 179 -15.31 -16.12 0.28
C GLU A 179 -16.05 -15.21 -0.72
N TYR A 180 -16.08 -13.89 -0.48
CA TYR A 180 -16.60 -12.91 -1.42
C TYR A 180 -15.82 -12.91 -2.74
N SER A 181 -14.48 -12.86 -2.67
CA SER A 181 -13.62 -12.84 -3.86
C SER A 181 -13.71 -14.12 -4.70
N LEU A 182 -14.06 -15.24 -4.08
CA LEU A 182 -14.31 -16.53 -4.73
C LEU A 182 -15.73 -16.64 -5.33
N GLY A 183 -16.59 -15.62 -5.14
CA GLY A 183 -17.97 -15.62 -5.61
C GLY A 183 -18.95 -16.37 -4.71
N HIS A 184 -18.51 -16.83 -3.53
CA HIS A 184 -19.35 -17.52 -2.55
C HIS A 184 -20.16 -16.51 -1.70
N TYR A 185 -20.94 -15.66 -2.36
CA TYR A 185 -21.61 -14.51 -1.74
C TYR A 185 -22.52 -14.85 -0.56
N ALA A 186 -23.24 -15.98 -0.61
CA ALA A 186 -24.10 -16.41 0.48
C ALA A 186 -23.30 -16.75 1.75
N VAL A 187 -22.18 -17.46 1.60
CA VAL A 187 -21.28 -17.79 2.71
C VAL A 187 -20.64 -16.53 3.28
N SER A 188 -20.14 -15.65 2.40
CA SER A 188 -19.58 -14.37 2.80
C SER A 188 -20.58 -13.52 3.58
N TYR A 189 -21.84 -13.44 3.12
CA TYR A 189 -22.90 -12.70 3.80
C TYR A 189 -23.14 -13.19 5.23
N GLU A 190 -23.24 -14.50 5.44
CA GLU A 190 -23.41 -15.08 6.78
C GLU A 190 -22.21 -14.76 7.69
N LEU A 191 -20.98 -14.90 7.17
CA LEU A 191 -19.77 -14.55 7.92
C LEU A 191 -19.75 -13.07 8.32
N TRP A 192 -20.16 -12.15 7.43
CA TRP A 192 -20.26 -10.73 7.76
C TRP A 192 -21.32 -10.45 8.84
N ASN A 193 -22.47 -11.13 8.81
CA ASN A 193 -23.46 -11.00 9.87
C ASN A 193 -22.92 -11.44 11.25
N ASP A 194 -22.17 -12.55 11.28
CA ASP A 194 -21.51 -13.01 12.49
C ASP A 194 -20.50 -12.00 13.02
N ILE A 195 -19.64 -11.46 12.13
CA ILE A 195 -18.64 -10.44 12.47
C ILE A 195 -19.30 -9.19 13.06
N ILE A 196 -20.36 -8.68 12.43
CA ILE A 196 -21.09 -7.51 12.88
C ILE A 196 -21.72 -7.76 14.27
N SER A 197 -22.27 -8.97 14.48
CA SER A 197 -22.87 -9.32 15.77
C SER A 197 -21.85 -9.38 16.90
N ILE A 198 -20.63 -9.87 16.65
CA ILE A 198 -19.52 -9.91 17.62
C ILE A 198 -18.99 -8.50 17.86
N GLY A 199 -18.78 -7.71 16.79
CA GLY A 199 -18.30 -6.33 16.89
C GLY A 199 -19.27 -5.43 17.66
N GLY A 200 -20.57 -5.58 17.46
CA GLY A 200 -21.60 -4.84 18.20
C GLY A 200 -21.65 -5.18 19.70
N ALA A 201 -21.31 -6.42 20.07
CA ALA A 201 -21.29 -6.86 21.46
C ALA A 201 -20.08 -6.36 22.26
N SER A 202 -19.01 -5.88 21.61
CA SER A 202 -17.79 -5.39 22.28
C SER A 202 -17.80 -3.87 22.58
N TYR A 203 -18.85 -3.16 22.20
CA TYR A 203 -19.02 -1.72 22.45
C TYR A 203 -20.01 -1.41 23.60
N PHE A 204 -20.50 -2.43 24.34
CA PHE A 204 -21.38 -2.24 25.50
C PHE A 204 -20.82 -2.89 26.76
#